data_9bc8c7642983ccab6e4886b8b11b535b
#
_entry.id   9bc8c7642983ccab6e4886b8b11b535b
#
_cell.length_a   1.000
_cell.length_b   1.000
_cell.length_c   1.000
_cell.angle_alpha   90.00
_cell.angle_beta   90.00
_cell.angle_gamma   90.00
#
_symmetry.space_group_name_H-M   'P 1'
#
loop_
_entity.id
_entity.type
_entity.pdbx_description
1 polymer ?
#
loop_
_entity_poly.entity_id
_entity_poly.type
_entity_poly.pdbx_seq_one_letter_code
_entity_poly.pdbx_strand_id
1 'polypeptide(L)'
;MIQRLIRRLRRDRRGATIIEFAIITPVMMLLLMGLMDMLFQQYAQSILTGAVQKAGRDSTIQGADTSAVDAKVVTMMHSLLATPSQSCPSTTATTWCSARFAYDNFTEVAPEPFTDSNNNGKCDNGEPFSDVNANGTWDANPGASGEGGAGSVALYTMTITYKHLFPVATMLGWSSTATIQASTLLKNQPYATQAVTPTITGTCP
;
A
#
# COMPACT_ATOMS: atom_id res chain seq x y z
N MET A 1 5.65 -67.17 -17.87
CA MET A 1 5.63 -65.83 -18.51
C MET A 1 5.69 -64.68 -17.49
N ILE A 2 4.97 -64.69 -16.43
CA ILE A 2 4.89 -63.67 -15.34
C ILE A 2 6.25 -63.42 -14.65
N GLN A 3 7.03 -64.49 -14.33
CA GLN A 3 8.32 -64.36 -13.64
C GLN A 3 9.39 -63.58 -14.49
N ARG A 4 9.36 -63.70 -15.82
CA ARG A 4 10.25 -62.95 -16.72
C ARG A 4 9.87 -61.45 -16.76
N LEU A 5 8.57 -61.13 -16.65
CA LEU A 5 8.07 -59.75 -16.59
C LEU A 5 8.47 -59.09 -15.29
N ILE A 6 8.29 -59.74 -14.14
CA ILE A 6 8.70 -59.26 -12.83
C ILE A 6 10.23 -59.02 -12.77
N ARG A 7 11.01 -59.90 -13.36
CA ARG A 7 12.47 -59.77 -13.39
C ARG A 7 12.94 -58.58 -14.27
N ARG A 8 12.20 -58.24 -15.35
CA ARG A 8 12.45 -57.06 -16.20
C ARG A 8 12.06 -55.76 -15.44
N LEU A 9 10.91 -55.74 -14.79
CA LEU A 9 10.47 -54.62 -13.97
C LEU A 9 11.41 -54.33 -12.80
N ARG A 10 11.97 -55.35 -12.14
CA ARG A 10 12.94 -55.18 -11.06
C ARG A 10 14.32 -54.64 -11.54
N ARG A 11 14.61 -54.75 -12.80
CA ARG A 11 15.90 -54.31 -13.39
C ARG A 11 15.79 -52.97 -14.13
N ASP A 12 14.56 -52.47 -14.28
CA ASP A 12 14.29 -51.21 -14.99
C ASP A 12 14.46 -50.03 -14.01
N ARG A 13 15.57 -49.32 -14.17
CA ARG A 13 15.90 -48.10 -13.38
C ARG A 13 15.16 -46.87 -13.84
N ARG A 14 14.42 -46.92 -14.97
CA ARG A 14 13.65 -45.78 -15.49
C ARG A 14 12.52 -45.32 -14.53
N GLY A 15 12.03 -46.23 -13.66
CA GLY A 15 11.08 -45.89 -12.63
C GLY A 15 11.64 -45.05 -11.49
N ALA A 16 12.95 -45.17 -11.18
CA ALA A 16 13.58 -44.41 -10.12
C ALA A 16 13.57 -42.88 -10.37
N THR A 17 13.90 -42.47 -11.60
CA THR A 17 13.92 -41.04 -11.98
C THR A 17 12.54 -40.42 -11.98
N ILE A 18 11.47 -41.18 -12.27
CA ILE A 18 10.09 -40.69 -12.21
C ILE A 18 9.67 -40.43 -10.75
N ILE A 19 10.07 -41.36 -9.85
CA ILE A 19 9.78 -41.22 -8.39
C ILE A 19 10.54 -40.04 -7.81
N GLU A 20 11.82 -39.86 -8.12
CA GLU A 20 12.62 -38.72 -7.71
C GLU A 20 11.97 -37.41 -8.18
N PHE A 21 11.59 -37.32 -9.45
CA PHE A 21 10.91 -36.15 -10.01
C PHE A 21 9.55 -35.92 -9.33
N ALA A 22 8.76 -36.97 -9.08
CA ALA A 22 7.46 -36.86 -8.43
C ALA A 22 7.53 -36.31 -6.99
N ILE A 23 8.63 -36.57 -6.27
CA ILE A 23 8.85 -36.03 -4.91
C ILE A 23 9.27 -34.57 -4.96
N ILE A 24 10.10 -34.18 -5.91
CA ILE A 24 10.64 -32.81 -6.00
C ILE A 24 9.61 -31.86 -6.62
N THR A 25 8.82 -32.32 -7.58
CA THR A 25 7.87 -31.49 -8.34
C THR A 25 6.91 -30.69 -7.47
N PRO A 26 6.23 -31.25 -6.45
CA PRO A 26 5.30 -30.46 -5.61
C PRO A 26 5.99 -29.29 -4.91
N VAL A 27 7.21 -29.50 -4.40
CA VAL A 27 7.98 -28.45 -3.70
C VAL A 27 8.42 -27.38 -4.70
N MET A 28 8.91 -27.76 -5.87
CA MET A 28 9.27 -26.83 -6.94
C MET A 28 8.06 -26.02 -7.42
N MET A 29 6.90 -26.65 -7.59
CA MET A 29 5.68 -25.97 -8.01
C MET A 29 5.24 -24.92 -6.98
N LEU A 30 5.24 -25.25 -5.69
CA LEU A 30 4.93 -24.30 -4.63
C LEU A 30 5.90 -23.12 -4.62
N LEU A 31 7.19 -23.38 -4.79
CA LEU A 31 8.21 -22.34 -4.84
C LEU A 31 8.00 -21.43 -6.07
N LEU A 32 7.76 -21.99 -7.24
CA LEU A 32 7.53 -21.22 -8.46
C LEU A 32 6.25 -20.38 -8.37
N MET A 33 5.15 -20.95 -7.85
CA MET A 33 3.90 -20.22 -7.64
C MET A 33 4.07 -19.06 -6.64
N GLY A 34 4.78 -19.29 -5.53
CA GLY A 34 5.06 -18.26 -4.54
C GLY A 34 5.93 -17.14 -5.10
N LEU A 35 6.95 -17.47 -5.86
CA LEU A 35 7.81 -16.49 -6.54
C LEU A 35 7.01 -15.68 -7.57
N MET A 36 6.15 -16.34 -8.36
CA MET A 36 5.31 -15.67 -9.35
C MET A 36 4.33 -14.69 -8.69
N ASP A 37 3.74 -15.06 -7.56
CA ASP A 37 2.82 -14.20 -6.80
C ASP A 37 3.55 -12.96 -6.26
N MET A 38 4.77 -13.14 -5.73
CA MET A 38 5.61 -12.04 -5.29
C MET A 38 6.01 -11.09 -6.44
N LEU A 39 6.38 -11.61 -7.59
CA LEU A 39 6.70 -10.81 -8.77
C LEU A 39 5.48 -10.04 -9.27
N PHE A 40 4.31 -10.66 -9.26
CA PHE A 40 3.06 -10.01 -9.62
C PHE A 40 2.73 -8.85 -8.65
N GLN A 41 2.92 -9.04 -7.36
CA GLN A 41 2.72 -7.99 -6.36
C GLN A 41 3.66 -6.79 -6.61
N GLN A 42 4.94 -7.03 -6.88
CA GLN A 42 5.89 -5.96 -7.20
C GLN A 42 5.52 -5.23 -8.51
N TYR A 43 5.05 -5.95 -9.51
CA TYR A 43 4.58 -5.38 -10.77
C TYR A 43 3.34 -4.50 -10.54
N ALA A 44 2.34 -5.00 -9.81
CA ALA A 44 1.14 -4.25 -9.46
C ALA A 44 1.47 -2.99 -8.63
N GLN A 45 2.40 -3.09 -7.67
CA GLN A 45 2.91 -1.98 -6.88
C GLN A 45 3.55 -0.89 -7.77
N SER A 46 4.35 -1.28 -8.75
CA SER A 46 5.01 -0.36 -9.69
C SER A 46 3.99 0.41 -10.53
N ILE A 47 2.97 -0.28 -11.04
CA ILE A 47 1.90 0.37 -11.83
C ILE A 47 1.08 1.29 -10.94
N LEU A 48 0.72 0.87 -9.71
CA LEU A 48 -0.01 1.72 -8.78
C LEU A 48 0.78 3.00 -8.46
N THR A 49 2.08 2.89 -8.23
CA THR A 49 2.95 4.05 -7.96
C THR A 49 2.94 5.04 -9.12
N GLY A 50 3.07 4.55 -10.36
CA GLY A 50 3.00 5.40 -11.55
C GLY A 50 1.63 6.05 -11.75
N ALA A 51 0.55 5.29 -11.49
CA ALA A 51 -0.83 5.78 -11.59
C ALA A 51 -1.11 6.88 -10.55
N VAL A 52 -0.67 6.69 -9.29
CA VAL A 52 -0.82 7.65 -8.19
C VAL A 52 -0.02 8.93 -8.45
N GLN A 53 1.22 8.83 -8.96
CA GLN A 53 2.02 10.01 -9.33
C GLN A 53 1.36 10.83 -10.44
N LYS A 54 0.77 10.17 -11.43
CA LYS A 54 0.03 10.86 -12.50
C LYS A 54 -1.25 11.49 -11.96
N ALA A 55 -2.01 10.76 -11.18
CA ALA A 55 -3.24 11.23 -10.54
C ALA A 55 -2.99 12.42 -9.62
N GLY A 56 -1.91 12.38 -8.83
CA GLY A 56 -1.52 13.48 -7.96
C GLY A 56 -1.27 14.78 -8.72
N ARG A 57 -0.61 14.73 -9.88
CA ARG A 57 -0.45 15.91 -10.73
C ARG A 57 -1.76 16.46 -11.27
N ASP A 58 -2.68 15.57 -11.62
CA ASP A 58 -4.01 15.96 -12.11
C ASP A 58 -4.85 16.61 -10.98
N SER A 59 -4.63 16.21 -9.72
CA SER A 59 -5.36 16.73 -8.54
C SER A 59 -4.89 18.12 -8.09
N THR A 60 -3.66 18.53 -8.42
CA THR A 60 -3.13 19.84 -8.01
C THR A 60 -3.71 21.03 -8.78
N ILE A 61 -4.53 20.78 -9.79
CA ILE A 61 -5.18 21.81 -10.61
C ILE A 61 -6.42 22.32 -9.88
N GLN A 62 -6.66 23.64 -9.93
CA GLN A 62 -7.85 24.25 -9.32
C GLN A 62 -9.14 23.57 -9.81
N GLY A 63 -9.98 23.19 -8.84
CA GLY A 63 -11.28 22.57 -9.14
C GLY A 63 -11.19 21.14 -9.68
N ALA A 64 -10.07 20.44 -9.44
CA ALA A 64 -9.95 19.04 -9.81
C ALA A 64 -11.02 18.19 -9.11
N ASP A 65 -11.72 17.34 -9.89
CA ASP A 65 -12.66 16.38 -9.33
C ASP A 65 -11.88 15.17 -8.77
N THR A 66 -11.83 15.07 -7.45
CA THR A 66 -11.11 14.02 -6.73
C THR A 66 -11.64 12.62 -7.09
N SER A 67 -12.93 12.49 -7.31
CA SER A 67 -13.55 11.21 -7.69
C SER A 67 -13.14 10.79 -9.11
N ALA A 68 -13.04 11.73 -10.03
CA ALA A 68 -12.55 11.47 -11.38
C ALA A 68 -11.05 11.12 -11.39
N VAL A 69 -10.26 11.72 -10.50
CA VAL A 69 -8.84 11.37 -10.31
C VAL A 69 -8.69 9.95 -9.79
N ASP A 70 -9.47 9.57 -8.78
CA ASP A 70 -9.46 8.19 -8.24
C ASP A 70 -9.90 7.18 -9.30
N ALA A 71 -10.96 7.49 -10.05
CA ALA A 71 -11.45 6.63 -11.13
C ALA A 71 -10.36 6.37 -12.20
N LYS A 72 -9.51 7.34 -12.51
CA LYS A 72 -8.37 7.15 -13.43
C LYS A 72 -7.36 6.15 -12.88
N VAL A 73 -7.01 6.23 -11.58
CA VAL A 73 -6.10 5.27 -10.94
C VAL A 73 -6.69 3.87 -11.00
N VAL A 74 -7.95 3.71 -10.60
CA VAL A 74 -8.67 2.44 -10.64
C VAL A 74 -8.72 1.87 -12.05
N THR A 75 -8.98 2.70 -13.07
CA THR A 75 -9.01 2.28 -14.48
C THR A 75 -7.63 1.77 -14.95
N MET A 76 -6.53 2.41 -14.55
CA MET A 76 -5.19 1.92 -14.87
C MET A 76 -4.91 0.57 -14.21
N MET A 77 -5.38 0.35 -12.99
CA MET A 77 -5.24 -0.92 -12.28
C MET A 77 -6.17 -2.02 -12.83
N HIS A 78 -7.24 -1.65 -13.51
CA HIS A 78 -8.23 -2.58 -14.06
C HIS A 78 -7.65 -3.58 -15.08
N SER A 79 -6.54 -3.23 -15.75
CA SER A 79 -5.85 -4.13 -16.67
C SER A 79 -5.15 -5.30 -15.96
N LEU A 80 -4.90 -5.18 -14.66
CA LEU A 80 -4.20 -6.17 -13.84
C LEU A 80 -5.09 -6.86 -12.81
N LEU A 81 -6.00 -6.09 -12.21
CA LEU A 81 -6.83 -6.53 -11.11
C LEU A 81 -8.30 -6.50 -11.53
N ALA A 82 -9.11 -7.41 -11.00
CA ALA A 82 -10.56 -7.31 -11.15
C ALA A 82 -11.03 -5.95 -10.61
N THR A 83 -12.12 -5.38 -11.18
CA THR A 83 -12.63 -4.06 -10.79
C THR A 83 -12.85 -3.96 -9.30
N PRO A 84 -12.03 -3.19 -8.59
CA PRO A 84 -12.21 -3.03 -7.15
C PRO A 84 -13.35 -2.06 -6.86
N SER A 85 -14.14 -2.37 -5.83
CA SER A 85 -15.14 -1.46 -5.27
C SER A 85 -14.50 -0.54 -4.22
N GLN A 86 -15.05 0.67 -4.07
CA GLN A 86 -14.59 1.58 -3.03
C GLN A 86 -15.01 1.09 -1.65
N SER A 87 -14.05 0.96 -0.75
CA SER A 87 -14.27 0.66 0.67
C SER A 87 -13.10 1.17 1.49
N CYS A 88 -13.37 2.00 2.49
CA CYS A 88 -12.36 2.53 3.40
C CYS A 88 -12.63 2.04 4.83
N PRO A 89 -11.64 1.41 5.48
CA PRO A 89 -10.35 1.00 4.92
C PRO A 89 -10.48 -0.15 3.90
N SER A 90 -9.52 -0.26 2.95
CA SER A 90 -9.45 -1.36 1.99
C SER A 90 -8.89 -2.61 2.68
N THR A 91 -9.77 -3.40 3.30
CA THR A 91 -9.40 -4.58 4.10
C THR A 91 -9.87 -5.90 3.49
N THR A 92 -10.82 -5.83 2.56
CA THR A 92 -11.36 -7.02 1.88
C THR A 92 -10.85 -7.11 0.45
N ALA A 93 -10.84 -8.31 -0.09
CA ALA A 93 -10.40 -8.52 -1.47
C ALA A 93 -11.25 -7.73 -2.47
N THR A 94 -10.56 -7.19 -3.48
CA THR A 94 -11.16 -6.40 -4.55
C THR A 94 -11.80 -5.10 -4.05
N THR A 95 -11.10 -4.43 -3.13
CA THR A 95 -11.48 -3.09 -2.65
C THR A 95 -10.33 -2.10 -2.79
N TRP A 96 -10.69 -0.82 -2.88
CA TRP A 96 -9.73 0.28 -2.85
C TRP A 96 -10.19 1.40 -1.92
N CYS A 97 -9.23 2.15 -1.40
CA CYS A 97 -9.48 3.34 -0.60
C CYS A 97 -8.46 4.41 -0.95
N SER A 98 -8.93 5.63 -1.15
CA SER A 98 -8.07 6.81 -1.26
C SER A 98 -8.15 7.64 0.01
N ALA A 99 -7.01 8.16 0.44
CA ALA A 99 -6.92 9.12 1.52
C ALA A 99 -6.15 10.36 1.03
N ARG A 100 -6.59 11.52 1.47
CA ARG A 100 -5.97 12.81 1.16
C ARG A 100 -5.83 13.61 2.43
N PHE A 101 -4.65 14.16 2.62
CA PHE A 101 -4.34 15.08 3.72
C PHE A 101 -3.66 16.30 3.17
N ALA A 102 -4.06 17.46 3.67
CA ALA A 102 -3.50 18.76 3.31
C ALA A 102 -2.69 19.32 4.46
N TYR A 103 -1.53 19.88 4.14
CA TYR A 103 -0.61 20.53 5.07
C TYR A 103 -0.25 21.91 4.55
N ASP A 104 0.14 22.80 5.43
CA ASP A 104 0.59 24.14 5.01
C ASP A 104 1.98 24.07 4.38
N ASN A 105 2.85 23.20 4.87
CA ASN A 105 4.23 23.03 4.41
C ASN A 105 4.65 21.55 4.28
N PHE A 106 5.69 21.29 3.50
CA PHE A 106 6.27 19.95 3.36
C PHE A 106 6.84 19.40 4.68
N THR A 107 7.30 20.26 5.58
CA THR A 107 7.86 19.88 6.88
C THR A 107 6.80 19.35 7.85
N GLU A 108 5.54 19.63 7.60
CA GLU A 108 4.40 19.21 8.43
C GLU A 108 3.87 17.82 8.04
N VAL A 109 4.41 17.22 6.97
CA VAL A 109 4.09 15.85 6.56
C VAL A 109 4.89 14.85 7.42
N ALA A 110 4.77 15.02 8.74
CA ALA A 110 5.42 14.20 9.77
C ALA A 110 4.62 14.36 11.07
N PRO A 111 4.82 13.48 12.04
CA PRO A 111 4.31 13.70 13.40
C PRO A 111 4.76 15.04 13.96
N GLU A 112 3.92 15.67 14.74
CA GLU A 112 4.28 16.93 15.40
C GLU A 112 5.52 16.76 16.27
N PRO A 113 6.50 17.68 16.15
CA PRO A 113 7.73 17.59 16.93
C PRO A 113 7.42 17.78 18.42
N PHE A 114 7.95 16.94 19.29
CA PHE A 114 7.85 17.07 20.73
C PHE A 114 9.21 16.89 21.40
N THR A 115 9.33 17.34 22.65
CA THR A 115 10.53 17.18 23.46
C THR A 115 10.39 15.91 24.30
N ASP A 116 11.01 14.83 23.86
CA ASP A 116 11.01 13.54 24.56
C ASP A 116 12.00 13.60 25.75
N SER A 117 11.48 13.87 26.94
CA SER A 117 12.28 14.07 28.15
C SER A 117 12.77 12.75 28.75
N ASN A 118 12.06 11.65 28.49
CA ASN A 118 12.37 10.32 29.04
C ASN A 118 12.98 9.37 28.00
N ASN A 119 13.11 9.80 26.72
CA ASN A 119 13.68 9.06 25.59
C ASN A 119 12.92 7.74 25.28
N ASN A 120 11.60 7.74 25.39
CA ASN A 120 10.78 6.57 25.06
C ASN A 120 10.12 6.64 23.67
N GLY A 121 10.27 7.75 22.93
CA GLY A 121 9.73 7.96 21.59
C GLY A 121 8.22 8.24 21.54
N LYS A 122 7.62 8.63 22.66
CA LYS A 122 6.19 8.96 22.77
C LYS A 122 6.02 10.33 23.40
N CYS A 123 4.96 11.03 22.99
CA CYS A 123 4.54 12.27 23.59
C CYS A 123 3.79 11.96 24.90
N ASP A 124 4.45 12.10 26.02
CA ASP A 124 3.92 11.79 27.35
C ASP A 124 3.45 13.05 28.09
N ASN A 125 2.56 12.86 29.06
CA ASN A 125 1.96 13.95 29.84
C ASN A 125 3.01 14.93 30.39
N GLY A 126 2.85 16.20 30.02
CA GLY A 126 3.71 17.30 30.46
C GLY A 126 4.89 17.60 29.52
N GLU A 127 5.12 16.82 28.48
CA GLU A 127 6.13 17.11 27.48
C GLU A 127 5.64 18.18 26.49
N PRO A 128 6.46 19.19 26.18
CA PRO A 128 6.08 20.22 25.24
C PRO A 128 6.16 19.73 23.79
N PHE A 129 5.18 20.08 22.97
CA PHE A 129 5.16 19.81 21.52
C PHE A 129 4.85 21.06 20.71
N SER A 130 5.18 21.02 19.42
CA SER A 130 4.85 22.07 18.45
C SER A 130 3.56 21.70 17.75
N ASP A 131 2.46 22.32 18.15
CA ASP A 131 1.15 22.15 17.55
C ASP A 131 1.09 22.97 16.24
N VAL A 132 1.23 22.28 15.12
CA VAL A 132 1.34 22.93 13.79
C VAL A 132 -0.03 23.22 13.18
N ASN A 133 -1.08 22.52 13.62
CA ASN A 133 -2.44 22.73 13.15
C ASN A 133 -3.31 23.53 14.15
N ALA A 134 -2.75 23.92 15.31
CA ALA A 134 -3.36 24.72 16.36
C ALA A 134 -4.65 24.10 16.92
N ASN A 135 -4.71 22.78 17.05
CA ASN A 135 -5.86 22.07 17.59
C ASN A 135 -5.74 21.75 19.09
N GLY A 136 -4.57 21.98 19.70
CA GLY A 136 -4.29 21.79 21.12
C GLY A 136 -3.99 20.33 21.53
N THR A 137 -3.87 19.41 20.58
CA THR A 137 -3.54 18.01 20.82
C THR A 137 -2.34 17.59 19.97
N TRP A 138 -1.50 16.72 20.51
CA TRP A 138 -0.41 16.16 19.71
C TRP A 138 -0.93 15.17 18.67
N ASP A 139 -0.51 15.37 17.42
CA ASP A 139 -0.93 14.56 16.28
C ASP A 139 0.24 13.81 15.61
N ALA A 140 0.06 12.52 15.43
CA ALA A 140 0.96 11.74 14.58
C ALA A 140 0.79 12.08 13.08
N ASN A 141 -0.32 12.73 12.72
CA ASN A 141 -0.61 13.24 11.39
C ASN A 141 -1.44 14.54 11.51
N PRO A 142 -0.81 15.72 11.54
CA PRO A 142 -1.52 16.99 11.71
C PRO A 142 -2.25 17.46 10.45
N GLY A 143 -2.20 16.71 9.35
CA GLY A 143 -2.82 17.08 8.07
C GLY A 143 -4.34 17.15 8.14
N ALA A 144 -4.93 18.21 7.63
CA ALA A 144 -6.36 18.33 7.45
C ALA A 144 -6.86 17.36 6.37
N SER A 145 -8.01 16.71 6.61
CA SER A 145 -8.60 15.81 5.61
C SER A 145 -9.01 16.57 4.34
N GLY A 146 -8.62 16.05 3.18
CA GLY A 146 -8.89 16.64 1.87
C GLY A 146 -7.63 17.08 1.14
N GLU A 147 -7.80 17.77 0.01
CA GLU A 147 -6.69 18.24 -0.85
C GLU A 147 -6.16 19.62 -0.45
N GLY A 148 -6.80 20.28 0.50
CA GLY A 148 -6.43 21.64 0.89
C GLY A 148 -6.77 22.71 -0.15
N GLY A 149 -6.24 23.91 0.09
CA GLY A 149 -6.43 25.08 -0.76
C GLY A 149 -5.23 25.38 -1.67
N ALA A 150 -5.22 26.61 -2.16
CA ALA A 150 -4.11 27.14 -2.96
C ALA A 150 -2.81 27.10 -2.15
N GLY A 151 -1.75 26.57 -2.74
CA GLY A 151 -0.43 26.50 -2.10
C GLY A 151 -0.27 25.46 -1.00
N SER A 152 -1.34 24.75 -0.59
CA SER A 152 -1.24 23.65 0.37
C SER A 152 -0.47 22.46 -0.22
N VAL A 153 0.17 21.72 0.65
CA VAL A 153 0.84 20.45 0.30
C VAL A 153 -0.16 19.32 0.49
N ALA A 154 -0.48 18.62 -0.58
CA ALA A 154 -1.42 17.49 -0.56
C ALA A 154 -0.68 16.16 -0.57
N LEU A 155 -0.95 15.32 0.42
CA LEU A 155 -0.56 13.91 0.46
C LEU A 155 -1.73 13.06 -0.04
N TYR A 156 -1.57 12.48 -1.20
CA TYR A 156 -2.53 11.55 -1.79
C TYR A 156 -2.03 10.11 -1.62
N THR A 157 -2.84 9.27 -1.02
CA THR A 157 -2.54 7.86 -0.79
C THR A 157 -3.66 6.98 -1.35
N MET A 158 -3.31 5.98 -2.14
CA MET A 158 -4.22 4.97 -2.65
C MET A 158 -3.81 3.60 -2.12
N THR A 159 -4.75 2.89 -1.54
CA THR A 159 -4.60 1.51 -1.04
C THR A 159 -5.54 0.60 -1.81
N ILE A 160 -5.02 -0.52 -2.32
CA ILE A 160 -5.80 -1.53 -3.04
C ILE A 160 -5.52 -2.89 -2.43
N THR A 161 -6.58 -3.62 -2.09
CA THR A 161 -6.51 -5.00 -1.59
C THR A 161 -7.09 -5.93 -2.64
N TYR A 162 -6.35 -6.98 -2.99
CA TYR A 162 -6.73 -7.96 -4.02
C TYR A 162 -6.41 -9.38 -3.56
N LYS A 163 -6.99 -10.38 -4.22
CA LYS A 163 -6.68 -11.79 -3.95
C LYS A 163 -5.35 -12.18 -4.57
N HIS A 164 -4.58 -13.01 -3.86
CA HIS A 164 -3.40 -13.64 -4.44
C HIS A 164 -3.75 -14.42 -5.71
N LEU A 165 -2.84 -14.48 -6.68
CA LEU A 165 -3.02 -15.25 -7.92
C LEU A 165 -3.04 -16.75 -7.65
N PHE A 166 -2.23 -17.20 -6.68
CA PHE A 166 -2.09 -18.60 -6.33
C PHE A 166 -2.46 -18.85 -4.86
N PRO A 167 -3.00 -20.02 -4.53
CA PRO A 167 -3.43 -20.32 -3.17
C PRO A 167 -2.28 -20.66 -2.21
N VAL A 168 -1.02 -20.41 -2.59
CA VAL A 168 0.17 -20.75 -1.80
C VAL A 168 0.15 -20.06 -0.44
N ALA A 169 -0.24 -18.78 -0.38
CA ALA A 169 -0.33 -18.02 0.86
C ALA A 169 -1.30 -18.69 1.85
N THR A 170 -2.47 -19.09 1.39
CA THR A 170 -3.48 -19.78 2.23
C THR A 170 -3.05 -21.18 2.65
N MET A 171 -2.30 -21.90 1.79
CA MET A 171 -1.74 -23.22 2.15
C MET A 171 -0.69 -23.12 3.25
N LEU A 172 -0.01 -21.96 3.36
CA LEU A 172 0.96 -21.66 4.42
C LEU A 172 0.32 -21.01 5.66
N GLY A 173 -1.02 -20.84 5.68
CA GLY A 173 -1.74 -20.19 6.78
C GLY A 173 -1.67 -18.67 6.77
N TRP A 174 -1.25 -18.04 5.67
CA TRP A 174 -1.20 -16.59 5.50
C TRP A 174 -2.52 -16.04 4.93
N SER A 175 -2.63 -14.71 4.88
CA SER A 175 -3.81 -14.05 4.31
C SER A 175 -4.04 -14.49 2.86
N SER A 176 -5.32 -14.63 2.48
CA SER A 176 -5.73 -14.86 1.09
C SER A 176 -5.66 -13.61 0.21
N THR A 177 -5.36 -12.45 0.82
CA THR A 177 -5.33 -11.16 0.16
C THR A 177 -3.98 -10.47 0.33
N ALA A 178 -3.53 -9.81 -0.72
CA ALA A 178 -2.41 -8.89 -0.72
C ALA A 178 -2.91 -7.45 -0.75
N THR A 179 -2.21 -6.56 -0.06
CA THR A 179 -2.48 -5.12 -0.06
C THR A 179 -1.28 -4.39 -0.64
N ILE A 180 -1.53 -3.51 -1.59
CA ILE A 180 -0.56 -2.59 -2.17
C ILE A 180 -0.98 -1.16 -1.87
N GLN A 181 -0.01 -0.29 -1.61
CA GLN A 181 -0.26 1.11 -1.28
C GLN A 181 0.76 1.98 -1.99
N ALA A 182 0.29 3.08 -2.55
CA ALA A 182 1.17 4.12 -3.09
C ALA A 182 0.71 5.49 -2.63
N SER A 183 1.66 6.36 -2.37
CA SER A 183 1.41 7.75 -2.01
C SER A 183 2.23 8.69 -2.86
N THR A 184 1.73 9.91 -3.03
CA THR A 184 2.44 11.02 -3.66
C THR A 184 2.19 12.29 -2.89
N LEU A 185 3.20 13.13 -2.83
CA LEU A 185 3.16 14.40 -2.14
C LEU A 185 3.40 15.52 -3.15
N LEU A 186 2.47 16.46 -3.24
CA LEU A 186 2.49 17.52 -4.23
C LEU A 186 2.02 18.84 -3.61
N LYS A 187 2.50 19.95 -4.16
CA LYS A 187 2.03 21.29 -3.79
C LYS A 187 0.95 21.74 -4.76
N ASN A 188 -0.19 22.16 -4.24
CA ASN A 188 -1.28 22.72 -5.03
C ASN A 188 -0.84 24.03 -5.71
N GLN A 189 -1.40 24.30 -6.89
CA GLN A 189 -1.11 25.53 -7.61
C GLN A 189 -1.57 26.76 -6.80
N PRO A 190 -0.77 27.86 -6.80
CA PRO A 190 -1.11 29.07 -6.06
C PRO A 190 -2.14 29.91 -6.84
N TYR A 191 -3.39 29.49 -6.88
CA TYR A 191 -4.49 30.22 -7.54
C TYR A 191 -5.19 31.23 -6.62
N ALA A 192 -4.85 31.23 -5.33
CA ALA A 192 -5.35 32.16 -4.32
C ALA A 192 -4.32 32.35 -3.21
N THR A 193 -4.60 33.25 -2.27
CA THR A 193 -3.76 33.41 -1.07
C THR A 193 -4.00 32.21 -0.13
N GLN A 194 -2.92 31.57 0.29
CA GLN A 194 -2.95 30.51 1.29
C GLN A 194 -3.16 31.11 2.68
N ALA A 195 -4.12 30.59 3.43
CA ALA A 195 -4.20 30.82 4.87
C ALA A 195 -3.18 29.90 5.54
N VAL A 196 -2.24 30.47 6.27
CA VAL A 196 -1.24 29.72 7.04
C VAL A 196 -1.68 29.68 8.50
N THR A 197 -1.72 28.46 9.06
CA THR A 197 -2.03 28.27 10.47
C THR A 197 -0.78 28.57 11.31
N PRO A 198 -0.87 29.45 12.33
CA PRO A 198 0.28 29.71 13.19
C PRO A 198 0.59 28.49 14.06
N THR A 199 1.85 28.05 14.07
CA THR A 199 2.32 27.01 15.00
C THR A 199 2.28 27.54 16.43
N ILE A 200 1.68 26.81 17.35
CA ILE A 200 1.65 27.13 18.78
C ILE A 200 2.36 26.04 19.58
N THR A 201 2.70 26.31 20.83
CA THR A 201 3.29 25.31 21.72
C THR A 201 2.19 24.71 22.60
N GLY A 202 2.04 23.39 22.56
CA GLY A 202 1.15 22.61 23.42
C GLY A 202 1.93 21.76 24.43
N THR A 203 1.20 21.04 25.26
CA THR A 203 1.73 20.01 26.17
C THR A 203 1.03 18.70 25.87
N CYS A 204 1.80 17.60 25.81
CA CYS A 204 1.28 16.26 25.61
C CYS A 204 0.31 15.86 26.74
N PRO A 205 -0.77 15.13 26.42
CA PRO A 205 -1.81 14.73 27.37
C PRO A 205 -1.34 13.65 28.36
#